data_449a828c4cd50f25becf30003a17b34e
#
_entry.id   449a828c4cd50f25becf30003a17b34e
#
_cell.length_a   1.000
_cell.length_b   1.000
_cell.length_c   1.000
_cell.angle_alpha   90.00
_cell.angle_beta   90.00
_cell.angle_gamma   90.00
#
_symmetry.space_group_name_H-M   'P 1'
#
loop_
_entity.id
_entity.type
_entity.pdbx_description
1 polymer ?
#
loop_
_entity_poly.entity_id
_entity_poly.type
_entity_poly.pdbx_seq_one_letter_code
_entity_poly.pdbx_strand_id
1 'polypeptide(L)'
;MKCDEMNKNSKLKIDFNYIKKHLKKDNKKNFIDFDIFKDILEPHKPVVFVEYSKLFNEKELNESNFVNKIEIELIKEILNMIKISKFDFNDIGIITPFLKQEKYLSKDLANIGFNNIYTIDKSQGSEKEIIIISFVKTSFNNSIVNDIARVNVAFTRAKNKLIIFGVRDALSKYDNINKYIKEIDEMNSIYDLKEKRFI
;
A
#
# COMPACT_ATOMS: atom_id res chain seq x y z
N MET A 1 13.16 8.98 -7.55
CA MET A 1 11.70 9.13 -7.24
C MET A 1 11.43 10.61 -6.91
N LYS A 2 10.28 11.20 -7.29
CA LYS A 2 9.97 12.63 -7.04
C LYS A 2 9.53 12.92 -5.59
N CYS A 3 10.20 12.35 -4.59
CA CYS A 3 9.82 12.50 -3.18
C CYS A 3 9.92 13.96 -2.69
N ASP A 4 10.87 14.73 -3.20
CA ASP A 4 11.04 16.14 -2.81
C ASP A 4 9.88 17.04 -3.29
N GLU A 5 9.23 16.69 -4.40
CA GLU A 5 8.05 17.40 -4.89
C GLU A 5 6.78 17.03 -4.10
N MET A 6 6.68 15.79 -3.64
CA MET A 6 5.56 15.33 -2.81
C MET A 6 5.57 15.98 -1.41
N ASN A 7 6.75 16.22 -0.83
CA ASN A 7 6.88 16.84 0.50
C ASN A 7 6.48 18.33 0.55
N LYS A 8 6.66 19.08 -0.56
CA LYS A 8 6.46 20.54 -0.55
C LYS A 8 5.00 20.99 -0.56
N ASN A 9 4.05 20.11 -0.93
CA ASN A 9 2.65 20.44 -1.13
C ASN A 9 1.68 19.40 -0.51
N SER A 10 2.04 18.77 0.61
CA SER A 10 1.16 17.78 1.22
C SER A 10 -0.22 18.37 1.54
N LYS A 11 -1.17 18.16 0.64
CA LYS A 11 -2.61 18.47 0.82
C LYS A 11 -3.36 17.33 1.51
N LEU A 12 -2.65 16.36 2.07
CA LEU A 12 -3.26 15.22 2.72
C LEU A 12 -3.93 15.67 4.03
N LYS A 13 -5.22 15.96 3.97
CA LYS A 13 -6.03 16.39 5.11
C LYS A 13 -6.79 15.21 5.70
N ILE A 14 -6.07 14.32 6.40
CA ILE A 14 -6.71 13.26 7.19
C ILE A 14 -6.83 13.74 8.64
N ASP A 15 -8.06 13.83 9.13
CA ASP A 15 -8.32 14.21 10.53
C ASP A 15 -8.19 12.98 11.43
N PHE A 16 -6.98 12.73 11.94
CA PHE A 16 -6.70 11.62 12.84
C PHE A 16 -7.47 11.72 14.16
N ASN A 17 -7.73 12.93 14.67
CA ASN A 17 -8.50 13.12 15.90
C ASN A 17 -9.96 12.69 15.70
N TYR A 18 -10.53 13.04 14.55
CA TYR A 18 -11.86 12.61 14.19
C TYR A 18 -11.94 11.08 14.07
N ILE A 19 -10.97 10.45 13.41
CA ILE A 19 -10.90 8.98 13.28
C ILE A 19 -10.84 8.35 14.66
N LYS A 20 -9.90 8.77 15.51
CA LYS A 20 -9.73 8.23 16.86
C LYS A 20 -11.01 8.30 17.69
N LYS A 21 -11.76 9.39 17.58
CA LYS A 21 -13.02 9.61 18.30
C LYS A 21 -14.16 8.71 17.80
N HIS A 22 -14.16 8.38 16.50
CA HIS A 22 -15.28 7.66 15.85
C HIS A 22 -14.95 6.21 15.51
N LEU A 23 -13.71 5.77 15.76
CA LEU A 23 -13.29 4.39 15.58
C LEU A 23 -14.07 3.50 16.58
N LYS A 24 -14.93 2.64 16.06
CA LYS A 24 -15.62 1.64 16.89
C LYS A 24 -14.59 0.61 17.36
N LYS A 25 -14.63 0.25 18.63
CA LYS A 25 -13.90 -0.91 19.13
C LYS A 25 -14.54 -2.16 18.51
N ASP A 26 -13.88 -2.71 17.52
CA ASP A 26 -14.26 -4.00 16.96
C ASP A 26 -13.54 -5.11 17.75
N ASN A 27 -14.23 -6.19 18.06
CA ASN A 27 -13.63 -7.36 18.73
C ASN A 27 -12.76 -8.19 17.77
N LYS A 28 -12.72 -7.81 16.48
CA LYS A 28 -11.87 -8.42 15.48
C LYS A 28 -10.43 -7.97 15.69
N LYS A 29 -9.49 -8.90 15.71
CA LYS A 29 -8.07 -8.60 15.78
C LYS A 29 -7.64 -8.02 14.41
N ASN A 30 -7.49 -6.70 14.36
CA ASN A 30 -6.94 -6.02 13.19
C ASN A 30 -5.41 -6.08 13.21
N PHE A 31 -4.80 -6.20 12.04
CA PHE A 31 -3.35 -6.11 11.87
C PHE A 31 -2.88 -4.66 11.95
N ILE A 32 -3.70 -3.73 11.43
CA ILE A 32 -3.45 -2.29 11.43
C ILE A 32 -4.39 -1.64 12.44
N ASP A 33 -3.85 -1.29 13.60
CA ASP A 33 -4.55 -0.48 14.59
C ASP A 33 -4.43 1.03 14.26
N PHE A 34 -5.01 1.88 15.09
CA PHE A 34 -5.02 3.33 14.85
C PHE A 34 -3.61 3.95 14.84
N ASP A 35 -2.72 3.49 15.72
CA ASP A 35 -1.37 4.05 15.82
C ASP A 35 -0.53 3.65 14.60
N ILE A 36 -0.60 2.38 14.17
CA ILE A 36 0.00 1.89 12.92
C ILE A 36 -0.54 2.68 11.71
N PHE A 37 -1.86 2.86 11.65
CA PHE A 37 -2.49 3.63 10.57
C PHE A 37 -1.98 5.06 10.51
N LYS A 38 -1.88 5.74 11.67
CA LYS A 38 -1.36 7.10 11.79
C LYS A 38 0.09 7.18 11.29
N ASP A 39 0.94 6.23 11.68
CA ASP A 39 2.34 6.18 11.26
C ASP A 39 2.44 5.97 9.72
N ILE A 40 1.68 5.02 9.16
CA ILE A 40 1.68 4.76 7.72
C ILE A 40 1.22 6.00 6.93
N LEU A 41 0.24 6.73 7.46
CA LEU A 41 -0.32 7.94 6.81
C LEU A 41 0.40 9.23 7.22
N GLU A 42 1.52 9.15 7.96
CA GLU A 42 2.32 10.30 8.36
C GLU A 42 2.63 11.22 7.14
N PRO A 43 2.19 12.51 7.15
CA PRO A 43 2.35 13.39 5.99
C PRO A 43 3.80 13.66 5.58
N HIS A 44 4.73 13.66 6.55
CA HIS A 44 6.16 13.91 6.28
C HIS A 44 6.89 12.69 5.67
N LYS A 45 6.21 11.56 5.53
CA LYS A 45 6.71 10.37 4.84
C LYS A 45 5.88 10.12 3.58
N PRO A 46 6.21 10.78 2.46
CA PRO A 46 5.39 10.71 1.23
C PRO A 46 5.35 9.30 0.63
N VAL A 47 6.34 8.48 0.92
CA VAL A 47 6.40 7.07 0.51
C VAL A 47 6.61 6.22 1.74
N VAL A 48 5.81 5.16 1.89
CA VAL A 48 5.95 4.18 2.96
C VAL A 48 5.86 2.78 2.36
N PHE A 49 6.86 1.96 2.64
CA PHE A 49 6.84 0.53 2.36
C PHE A 49 6.39 -0.20 3.62
N VAL A 50 5.32 -0.98 3.51
CA VAL A 50 4.75 -1.74 4.63
C VAL A 50 5.23 -3.19 4.52
N GLU A 51 6.19 -3.54 5.37
CA GLU A 51 6.71 -4.90 5.51
C GLU A 51 5.85 -5.69 6.48
N TYR A 52 5.25 -6.78 6.00
CA TYR A 52 4.31 -7.59 6.79
C TYR A 52 4.72 -9.05 6.94
N SER A 53 5.77 -9.51 6.25
CA SER A 53 6.12 -10.93 6.17
C SER A 53 6.36 -11.59 7.52
N LYS A 54 6.90 -10.86 8.48
CA LYS A 54 7.21 -11.38 9.83
C LYS A 54 5.97 -11.67 10.68
N LEU A 55 4.78 -11.26 10.26
CA LEU A 55 3.51 -11.57 10.94
C LEU A 55 2.95 -12.94 10.56
N PHE A 56 3.42 -13.53 9.46
CA PHE A 56 2.84 -14.72 8.83
C PHE A 56 3.91 -15.78 8.61
N ASN A 57 3.51 -17.04 8.60
CA ASN A 57 4.41 -18.14 8.23
C ASN A 57 4.49 -18.29 6.70
N GLU A 58 5.49 -19.04 6.21
CA GLU A 58 5.73 -19.23 4.77
C GLU A 58 4.52 -19.81 4.02
N LYS A 59 3.72 -20.67 4.66
CA LYS A 59 2.54 -21.27 4.04
C LYS A 59 1.45 -20.22 3.84
N GLU A 60 1.24 -19.35 4.81
CA GLU A 60 0.27 -18.24 4.72
C GLU A 60 0.70 -17.23 3.66
N LEU A 61 2.00 -16.93 3.56
CA LEU A 61 2.55 -16.02 2.56
C LEU A 61 2.42 -16.55 1.13
N ASN A 62 2.57 -17.86 0.92
CA ASN A 62 2.72 -18.49 -0.40
C ASN A 62 1.44 -19.14 -0.96
N GLU A 63 0.25 -18.69 -0.55
CA GLU A 63 -1.02 -19.27 -1.03
C GLU A 63 -1.22 -19.20 -2.55
N SER A 64 -0.74 -18.15 -3.21
CA SER A 64 -0.90 -17.96 -4.66
C SER A 64 0.12 -16.98 -5.26
N ASN A 65 0.60 -17.30 -6.46
CA ASN A 65 1.51 -16.43 -7.22
C ASN A 65 0.85 -15.15 -7.78
N PHE A 66 -0.48 -15.04 -7.78
CA PHE A 66 -1.22 -13.97 -8.45
C PHE A 66 -2.27 -13.28 -7.56
N VAL A 67 -2.48 -13.79 -6.35
CA VAL A 67 -3.40 -13.24 -5.36
C VAL A 67 -2.76 -13.32 -4.00
N ASN A 68 -2.78 -12.20 -3.26
CA ASN A 68 -2.35 -12.14 -1.88
C ASN A 68 -3.50 -11.61 -1.01
N LYS A 69 -4.14 -12.51 -0.29
CA LYS A 69 -5.28 -12.18 0.58
C LYS A 69 -4.88 -11.35 1.78
N ILE A 70 -3.62 -11.49 2.24
CA ILE A 70 -3.08 -10.70 3.35
C ILE A 70 -3.06 -9.22 2.93
N GLU A 71 -2.49 -8.91 1.76
CA GLU A 71 -2.47 -7.54 1.26
C GLU A 71 -3.88 -6.97 1.08
N ILE A 72 -4.84 -7.77 0.62
CA ILE A 72 -6.24 -7.35 0.48
C ILE A 72 -6.82 -6.94 1.84
N GLU A 73 -6.61 -7.74 2.88
CA GLU A 73 -7.14 -7.44 4.22
C GLU A 73 -6.46 -6.21 4.83
N LEU A 74 -5.12 -6.09 4.72
CA LEU A 74 -4.37 -4.92 5.21
C LEU A 74 -4.83 -3.62 4.51
N ILE A 75 -5.02 -3.65 3.20
CA ILE A 75 -5.53 -2.52 2.42
C ILE A 75 -6.94 -2.15 2.86
N LYS A 76 -7.81 -3.14 3.07
CA LYS A 76 -9.18 -2.94 3.54
C LYS A 76 -9.22 -2.30 4.93
N GLU A 77 -8.33 -2.69 5.83
CA GLU A 77 -8.22 -2.08 7.16
C GLU A 77 -7.84 -0.59 7.06
N ILE A 78 -6.87 -0.23 6.21
CA ILE A 78 -6.52 1.18 5.95
C ILE A 78 -7.71 1.94 5.37
N LEU A 79 -8.37 1.41 4.34
CA LEU A 79 -9.50 2.09 3.70
C LEU A 79 -10.69 2.28 4.64
N ASN A 80 -10.96 1.33 5.53
CA ASN A 80 -12.00 1.48 6.55
C ASN A 80 -11.71 2.67 7.49
N MET A 81 -10.46 2.86 7.90
CA MET A 81 -10.09 4.01 8.72
C MET A 81 -10.13 5.33 7.94
N ILE A 82 -9.68 5.33 6.68
CA ILE A 82 -9.81 6.51 5.81
C ILE A 82 -11.28 6.87 5.61
N LYS A 83 -12.17 5.90 5.44
CA LYS A 83 -13.62 6.13 5.32
C LYS A 83 -14.20 6.87 6.53
N ILE A 84 -13.71 6.57 7.74
CA ILE A 84 -14.11 7.30 8.95
C ILE A 84 -13.71 8.77 8.86
N SER A 85 -12.54 9.09 8.29
CA SER A 85 -12.07 10.47 8.13
C SER A 85 -12.87 11.30 7.15
N LYS A 86 -13.79 10.68 6.38
CA LYS A 86 -14.54 11.29 5.27
C LYS A 86 -13.62 11.80 4.13
N PHE A 87 -12.39 11.31 4.04
CA PHE A 87 -11.53 11.57 2.90
C PHE A 87 -12.16 10.95 1.64
N ASP A 88 -12.15 11.68 0.53
CA ASP A 88 -12.82 11.22 -0.69
C ASP A 88 -12.11 10.01 -1.30
N PHE A 89 -12.84 8.91 -1.45
CA PHE A 89 -12.31 7.72 -2.09
C PHE A 89 -11.94 7.95 -3.56
N ASN A 90 -12.48 8.99 -4.21
CA ASN A 90 -12.07 9.36 -5.56
C ASN A 90 -10.61 9.83 -5.63
N ASP A 91 -10.04 10.28 -4.52
CA ASP A 91 -8.65 10.72 -4.41
C ASP A 91 -7.68 9.58 -4.04
N ILE A 92 -8.18 8.34 -3.96
CA ILE A 92 -7.38 7.16 -3.65
C ILE A 92 -7.42 6.19 -4.83
N GLY A 93 -6.27 5.58 -5.14
CA GLY A 93 -6.16 4.50 -6.13
C GLY A 93 -5.40 3.30 -5.58
N ILE A 94 -5.79 2.11 -5.97
CA ILE A 94 -5.02 0.88 -5.72
C ILE A 94 -4.47 0.38 -7.03
N ILE A 95 -3.18 0.06 -7.06
CA ILE A 95 -2.50 -0.47 -8.24
C ILE A 95 -1.89 -1.83 -7.89
N THR A 96 -2.07 -2.80 -8.77
CA THR A 96 -1.46 -4.12 -8.66
C THR A 96 -0.94 -4.61 -10.00
N PRO A 97 0.16 -5.40 -10.06
CA PRO A 97 0.63 -5.97 -11.31
C PRO A 97 -0.27 -7.09 -11.87
N PHE A 98 -1.19 -7.63 -11.06
CA PHE A 98 -1.93 -8.84 -11.42
C PHE A 98 -3.44 -8.64 -11.54
N LEU A 99 -4.00 -9.04 -12.69
CA LEU A 99 -5.44 -8.97 -12.97
C LEU A 99 -6.27 -9.80 -11.96
N LYS A 100 -5.74 -10.92 -11.46
CA LYS A 100 -6.43 -11.70 -10.42
C LYS A 100 -6.54 -10.90 -9.12
N GLN A 101 -5.47 -10.26 -8.68
CA GLN A 101 -5.48 -9.42 -7.48
C GLN A 101 -6.46 -8.25 -7.62
N GLU A 102 -6.48 -7.58 -8.78
CA GLU A 102 -7.43 -6.50 -9.07
C GLU A 102 -8.87 -6.97 -8.91
N LYS A 103 -9.23 -8.15 -9.46
CA LYS A 103 -10.57 -8.72 -9.34
C LYS A 103 -10.96 -9.05 -7.88
N TYR A 104 -10.03 -9.62 -7.11
CA TYR A 104 -10.28 -9.94 -5.70
C TYR A 104 -10.43 -8.66 -4.86
N LEU A 105 -9.56 -7.67 -5.03
CA LEU A 105 -9.67 -6.36 -4.41
C LEU A 105 -11.02 -5.70 -4.75
N SER A 106 -11.41 -5.70 -6.02
CA SER A 106 -12.68 -5.12 -6.46
C SER A 106 -13.89 -5.79 -5.79
N LYS A 107 -13.87 -7.11 -5.65
CA LYS A 107 -14.93 -7.85 -4.98
C LYS A 107 -15.00 -7.53 -3.49
N ASP A 108 -13.86 -7.54 -2.79
CA ASP A 108 -13.81 -7.39 -1.35
C ASP A 108 -14.05 -5.93 -0.90
N LEU A 109 -13.62 -4.96 -1.72
CA LEU A 109 -13.74 -3.54 -1.39
C LEU A 109 -15.04 -2.90 -1.87
N ALA A 110 -15.81 -3.58 -2.73
CA ALA A 110 -17.14 -3.13 -3.17
C ALA A 110 -18.08 -2.85 -1.97
N ASN A 111 -18.01 -3.67 -0.93
CA ASN A 111 -18.86 -3.54 0.27
C ASN A 111 -18.62 -2.25 1.06
N ILE A 112 -17.43 -1.64 0.92
CA ILE A 112 -17.11 -0.34 1.53
C ILE A 112 -17.32 0.82 0.58
N GLY A 113 -17.71 0.54 -0.68
CA GLY A 113 -17.95 1.54 -1.72
C GLY A 113 -16.68 2.01 -2.44
N PHE A 114 -15.59 1.22 -2.44
CA PHE A 114 -14.34 1.57 -3.09
C PHE A 114 -14.19 0.86 -4.45
N ASN A 115 -13.91 1.63 -5.51
CA ASN A 115 -13.90 1.11 -6.89
C ASN A 115 -12.65 1.53 -7.72
N ASN A 116 -11.76 2.37 -7.17
CA ASN A 116 -10.58 2.87 -7.90
C ASN A 116 -9.42 1.88 -7.85
N ILE A 117 -9.56 0.74 -8.51
CA ILE A 117 -8.60 -0.35 -8.51
C ILE A 117 -8.15 -0.62 -9.94
N TYR A 118 -6.84 -0.67 -10.14
CA TYR A 118 -6.24 -0.75 -11.47
C TYR A 118 -5.14 -1.81 -11.52
N THR A 119 -4.99 -2.45 -12.68
CA THR A 119 -3.69 -3.04 -13.01
C THR A 119 -2.71 -1.93 -13.38
N ILE A 120 -1.39 -2.21 -13.33
CA ILE A 120 -0.37 -1.21 -13.70
C ILE A 120 -0.68 -0.62 -15.09
N ASP A 121 -1.00 -1.46 -16.07
CA ASP A 121 -1.27 -1.02 -17.44
C ASP A 121 -2.51 -0.10 -17.54
N LYS A 122 -3.54 -0.36 -16.72
CA LYS A 122 -4.76 0.47 -16.66
C LYS A 122 -4.61 1.74 -15.82
N SER A 123 -3.54 1.86 -15.04
CA SER A 123 -3.30 3.01 -14.16
C SER A 123 -2.70 4.21 -14.90
N GLN A 124 -2.33 4.06 -16.17
CA GLN A 124 -1.79 5.14 -16.98
C GLN A 124 -2.79 6.29 -17.09
N GLY A 125 -2.40 7.50 -16.70
CA GLY A 125 -3.28 8.68 -16.64
C GLY A 125 -4.15 8.79 -15.38
N SER A 126 -4.10 7.82 -14.46
CA SER A 126 -4.92 7.79 -13.23
C SER A 126 -4.13 8.25 -12.00
N GLU A 127 -3.77 9.54 -11.95
CA GLU A 127 -3.09 10.11 -10.79
C GLU A 127 -4.07 10.38 -9.63
N LYS A 128 -3.64 10.07 -8.39
CA LYS A 128 -4.45 10.22 -7.18
C LYS A 128 -3.63 10.86 -6.06
N GLU A 129 -4.30 11.42 -5.08
CA GLU A 129 -3.65 11.97 -3.88
C GLU A 129 -2.92 10.85 -3.10
N ILE A 130 -3.59 9.70 -2.94
CA ILE A 130 -3.04 8.51 -2.31
C ILE A 130 -3.04 7.37 -3.34
N ILE A 131 -1.90 6.72 -3.51
CA ILE A 131 -1.79 5.45 -4.22
C ILE A 131 -1.34 4.35 -3.25
N ILE A 132 -2.02 3.23 -3.32
CA ILE A 132 -1.66 2.01 -2.62
C ILE A 132 -1.22 0.98 -3.65
N ILE A 133 -0.02 0.43 -3.53
CA ILE A 133 0.48 -0.63 -4.40
C ILE A 133 0.42 -1.96 -3.66
N SER A 134 -0.22 -2.96 -4.28
CA SER A 134 -0.25 -4.35 -3.85
C SER A 134 0.61 -5.19 -4.79
N PHE A 135 1.83 -5.53 -4.37
CA PHE A 135 2.77 -6.27 -5.22
C PHE A 135 2.49 -7.77 -5.30
N VAL A 136 1.78 -8.33 -4.33
CA VAL A 136 1.39 -9.75 -4.26
C VAL A 136 2.57 -10.70 -4.00
N LYS A 137 3.76 -10.38 -4.48
CA LYS A 137 4.91 -11.27 -4.49
C LYS A 137 5.52 -11.47 -3.11
N THR A 138 5.50 -12.72 -2.69
CA THR A 138 6.11 -13.20 -1.44
C THR A 138 7.34 -14.08 -1.69
N SER A 139 7.54 -14.50 -2.94
CA SER A 139 8.70 -15.24 -3.41
C SER A 139 9.17 -14.77 -4.78
N PHE A 140 10.46 -14.94 -5.08
CA PHE A 140 11.02 -14.57 -6.38
C PHE A 140 10.58 -15.56 -7.47
N ASN A 141 10.03 -15.02 -8.55
CA ASN A 141 9.84 -15.73 -9.81
C ASN A 141 9.76 -14.69 -10.96
N ASN A 142 10.05 -15.12 -12.19
CA ASN A 142 9.92 -14.25 -13.36
C ASN A 142 8.49 -13.74 -13.48
N SER A 143 8.32 -12.42 -13.52
CA SER A 143 7.01 -11.79 -13.55
C SER A 143 7.06 -10.41 -14.19
N ILE A 144 5.88 -9.85 -14.46
CA ILE A 144 5.64 -8.48 -14.92
C ILE A 144 6.33 -7.42 -14.05
N VAL A 145 6.68 -7.77 -12.82
CA VAL A 145 7.39 -6.93 -11.86
C VAL A 145 8.85 -6.63 -12.30
N ASN A 146 9.40 -7.41 -13.24
CA ASN A 146 10.70 -7.14 -13.84
C ASN A 146 10.69 -5.99 -14.87
N ASP A 147 9.53 -5.55 -15.31
CA ASP A 147 9.42 -4.45 -16.27
C ASP A 147 9.55 -3.10 -15.55
N ILE A 148 10.72 -2.46 -15.71
CA ILE A 148 11.01 -1.18 -15.07
C ILE A 148 10.07 -0.07 -15.50
N ALA A 149 9.64 -0.05 -16.77
CA ALA A 149 8.75 0.98 -17.27
C ALA A 149 7.38 0.90 -16.59
N ARG A 150 6.86 -0.31 -16.40
CA ARG A 150 5.61 -0.56 -15.67
C ARG A 150 5.70 -0.21 -14.19
N VAL A 151 6.79 -0.61 -13.53
CA VAL A 151 7.02 -0.26 -12.13
C VAL A 151 7.08 1.27 -11.97
N ASN A 152 7.81 1.97 -12.85
CA ASN A 152 7.88 3.43 -12.84
C ASN A 152 6.50 4.08 -12.99
N VAL A 153 5.64 3.56 -13.89
CA VAL A 153 4.27 4.06 -14.03
C VAL A 153 3.54 3.99 -12.71
N ALA A 154 3.56 2.84 -12.02
CA ALA A 154 2.86 2.69 -10.75
C ALA A 154 3.38 3.65 -9.67
N PHE A 155 4.71 3.78 -9.53
CA PHE A 155 5.34 4.62 -8.51
C PHE A 155 5.12 6.12 -8.73
N THR A 156 4.84 6.55 -9.97
CA THR A 156 4.63 7.97 -10.31
C THR A 156 3.16 8.39 -10.29
N ARG A 157 2.22 7.52 -9.93
CA ARG A 157 0.79 7.85 -9.89
C ARG A 157 0.34 8.56 -8.62
N ALA A 158 1.14 8.54 -7.56
CA ALA A 158 0.84 9.22 -6.32
C ALA A 158 1.22 10.69 -6.37
N LYS A 159 0.29 11.58 -5.99
CA LYS A 159 0.56 13.03 -5.86
C LYS A 159 1.13 13.38 -4.50
N ASN A 160 0.62 12.80 -3.42
CA ASN A 160 1.01 13.14 -2.05
C ASN A 160 1.44 11.94 -1.21
N LYS A 161 0.87 10.76 -1.41
CA LYS A 161 1.18 9.59 -0.59
C LYS A 161 1.21 8.31 -1.40
N LEU A 162 2.32 7.59 -1.31
CA LEU A 162 2.50 6.27 -1.87
C LEU A 162 2.68 5.25 -0.74
N ILE A 163 1.78 4.26 -0.67
CA ILE A 163 1.86 3.16 0.29
C ILE A 163 2.11 1.88 -0.50
N ILE A 164 3.14 1.14 -0.15
CA ILE A 164 3.54 -0.07 -0.86
C ILE A 164 3.43 -1.25 0.10
N PHE A 165 2.58 -2.21 -0.20
CA PHE A 165 2.54 -3.50 0.49
C PHE A 165 3.40 -4.52 -0.24
N GLY A 166 4.26 -5.22 0.49
CA GLY A 166 5.10 -6.24 -0.09
C GLY A 166 5.98 -6.96 0.93
N VAL A 167 6.65 -8.00 0.48
CA VAL A 167 7.68 -8.71 1.23
C VAL A 167 9.05 -8.24 0.74
N ARG A 168 9.76 -7.50 1.59
CA ARG A 168 11.03 -6.85 1.25
C ARG A 168 12.03 -7.82 0.62
N ASP A 169 12.25 -8.96 1.26
CA ASP A 169 13.24 -9.96 0.81
C ASP A 169 12.89 -10.57 -0.56
N ALA A 170 11.59 -10.72 -0.85
CA ALA A 170 11.15 -11.22 -2.14
C ALA A 170 11.29 -10.17 -3.23
N LEU A 171 10.88 -8.94 -2.96
CA LEU A 171 10.90 -7.83 -3.91
C LEU A 171 12.31 -7.31 -4.19
N SER A 172 13.21 -7.37 -3.22
CA SER A 172 14.62 -6.96 -3.40
C SER A 172 15.39 -7.85 -4.37
N LYS A 173 14.86 -9.01 -4.73
CA LYS A 173 15.46 -9.89 -5.76
C LYS A 173 15.19 -9.40 -7.19
N TYR A 174 14.31 -8.44 -7.35
CA TYR A 174 14.05 -7.76 -8.63
C TYR A 174 14.87 -6.48 -8.69
N ASP A 175 15.91 -6.42 -9.52
CA ASP A 175 16.86 -5.29 -9.57
C ASP A 175 16.18 -3.92 -9.68
N ASN A 176 15.11 -3.86 -10.46
CA ASN A 176 14.35 -2.65 -10.69
C ASN A 176 13.63 -2.14 -9.42
N ILE A 177 13.06 -3.07 -8.63
CA ILE A 177 12.36 -2.72 -7.40
C ILE A 177 13.36 -2.51 -6.27
N ASN A 178 14.44 -3.27 -6.24
CA ASN A 178 15.48 -3.14 -5.22
C ASN A 178 16.06 -1.73 -5.12
N LYS A 179 16.21 -1.03 -6.24
CA LYS A 179 16.63 0.37 -6.25
C LYS A 179 15.67 1.26 -5.45
N TYR A 180 14.37 1.10 -5.68
CA TYR A 180 13.35 1.85 -4.94
C TYR A 180 13.30 1.47 -3.46
N ILE A 181 13.42 0.17 -3.16
CA ILE A 181 13.44 -0.30 -1.76
C ILE A 181 14.63 0.33 -1.01
N LYS A 182 15.82 0.40 -1.64
CA LYS A 182 16.98 1.05 -1.04
C LYS A 182 16.76 2.55 -0.79
N GLU A 183 16.21 3.27 -1.76
CA GLU A 183 15.87 4.69 -1.59
C GLU A 183 14.85 4.89 -0.44
N ILE A 184 13.84 4.01 -0.32
CA ILE A 184 12.85 4.05 0.75
C ILE A 184 13.47 3.74 2.11
N ASP A 185 14.42 2.81 2.14
CA ASP A 185 15.21 2.46 3.34
C ASP A 185 16.06 3.63 3.82
N GLU A 186 16.80 4.27 2.90
CA GLU A 186 17.60 5.49 3.17
C GLU A 186 16.75 6.64 3.74
N MET A 187 15.46 6.71 3.35
CA MET A 187 14.50 7.68 3.91
C MET A 187 13.90 7.25 5.26
N ASN A 188 14.32 6.12 5.86
CA ASN A 188 13.71 5.52 7.04
C ASN A 188 12.17 5.39 6.89
N SER A 189 11.72 4.94 5.72
CA SER A 189 10.31 4.87 5.36
C SER A 189 9.80 3.42 5.14
N ILE A 190 10.52 2.43 5.67
CA ILE A 190 10.05 1.04 5.75
C ILE A 190 9.37 0.86 7.11
N TYR A 191 8.09 0.54 7.11
CA TYR A 191 7.31 0.26 8.30
C TYR A 191 7.18 -1.26 8.50
N ASP A 192 7.74 -1.77 9.60
CA ASP A 192 7.62 -3.18 9.98
C ASP A 192 6.35 -3.38 10.84
N LEU A 193 5.37 -4.10 10.30
CA LEU A 193 4.10 -4.32 10.99
C LEU A 193 4.23 -5.16 12.26
N LYS A 194 5.21 -6.05 12.35
CA LYS A 194 5.46 -6.86 13.56
C LYS A 194 6.06 -6.03 14.67
N GLU A 195 7.05 -5.21 14.32
CA GLU A 195 7.74 -4.32 15.26
C GLU A 195 6.94 -3.04 15.56
N LYS A 196 5.90 -2.76 14.77
CA LYS A 196 5.04 -1.55 14.85
C LYS A 196 5.83 -0.25 14.82
N ARG A 197 6.84 -0.16 13.94
CA ARG A 197 7.70 1.01 13.79
C ARG A 197 8.37 1.08 12.44
N PHE A 198 8.87 2.25 12.10
CA PHE A 198 9.83 2.42 11.01
C PHE A 198 11.18 1.79 11.36
N ILE A 199 11.82 1.15 10.38
CA ILE A 199 13.12 0.48 10.48
C ILE A 199 14.06 1.00 9.42
#